data_fd26916ae3a57b4c8d461da60e0b2c82
#
_entry.id   fd26916ae3a57b4c8d461da60e0b2c82
#
_cell.length_a   1.000
_cell.length_b   1.000
_cell.length_c   1.000
_cell.angle_alpha   90.00
_cell.angle_beta   90.00
_cell.angle_gamma   90.00
#
_symmetry.space_group_name_H-M   'P 1'
#
loop_
_entity.id
_entity.type
_entity.pdbx_description
1 polymer ?
#
loop_
_entity_poly.entity_id
_entity_poly.type
_entity_poly.pdbx_seq_one_letter_code
_entity_poly.pdbx_strand_id
1 'polypeptide(L)'
;MINILEESPVNIAGVMFMAYPDKADNVAAELKEFPGAELHVKGENGSLVFTVEGLEGESNQAKRIINTITDMSNVAGVISSSLIFHHNDAGLPQHQEKKL
;
A
#
# COMPACT_ATOMS: atom_id res chain seq x y z
N MET A 1 0.34 13.91 -20.75
CA MET A 1 0.56 13.39 -20.84
C MET A 1 0.60 12.87 -20.73
N ILE A 2 0.55 12.73 -20.53
CA ILE A 2 0.69 12.07 -20.51
C ILE A 2 0.88 11.51 -20.37
N ASN A 3 1.00 11.35 -20.15
CA ASN A 3 1.29 10.64 -20.12
C ASN A 3 1.66 9.99 -19.88
N ILE A 4 1.57 9.83 -19.45
CA ILE A 4 1.95 9.19 -19.38
C ILE A 4 1.91 8.38 -19.29
N LEU A 5 1.63 8.30 -19.02
CA LEU A 5 1.53 7.61 -19.09
C LEU A 5 1.42 6.77 -19.53
N GLU A 6 1.16 7.10 -19.62
CA GLU A 6 1.02 6.23 -20.31
C GLU A 6 1.64 5.30 -20.30
N GLU A 7 2.05 5.37 -20.01
CA GLU A 7 2.87 4.58 -19.94
C GLU A 7 2.73 3.37 -19.24
N SER A 8 3.38 2.90 -18.34
CA SER A 8 3.25 1.60 -17.77
C SER A 8 2.11 1.54 -16.81
N PRO A 9 1.36 0.46 -16.75
CA PRO A 9 0.31 0.31 -15.75
C PRO A 9 0.88 0.44 -14.35
N VAL A 10 0.15 1.08 -13.47
CA VAL A 10 0.57 1.27 -12.11
C VAL A 10 -0.35 0.47 -11.20
N ASN A 11 0.24 -0.35 -10.36
CA ASN A 11 -0.49 -1.01 -9.29
C ASN A 11 -0.13 -0.33 -7.98
N ILE A 12 -1.15 0.07 -7.23
CA ILE A 12 -0.93 0.73 -5.96
C ILE A 12 -2.07 0.36 -5.01
N ALA A 13 -1.73 0.12 -3.78
CA ALA A 13 -2.73 -0.17 -2.76
C ALA A 13 -2.55 0.79 -1.60
N GLY A 14 -3.68 1.20 -1.01
CA GLY A 14 -3.67 1.97 0.21
C GLY A 14 -4.04 1.07 1.36
N VAL A 15 -3.27 1.12 2.43
CA VAL A 15 -3.45 0.23 3.57
C VAL A 15 -3.32 1.03 4.84
N MET A 16 -4.19 0.77 5.80
CA MET A 16 -4.05 1.35 7.12
C MET A 16 -3.60 0.26 8.08
N PHE A 17 -2.50 0.51 8.75
CA PHE A 17 -2.02 -0.37 9.81
C PHE A 17 -2.32 0.28 11.15
N MET A 18 -2.71 -0.55 12.11
CA MET A 18 -2.87 -0.08 13.47
C MET A 18 -1.71 -0.61 14.30
N ALA A 19 -1.09 0.28 15.06
CA ALA A 19 -0.01 -0.09 15.96
C ALA A 19 -0.34 0.46 17.33
N TYR A 20 0.31 -0.12 18.36
CA TYR A 20 0.21 0.48 19.67
C TYR A 20 0.79 1.89 19.62
N PRO A 21 0.09 2.89 20.19
CA PRO A 21 0.54 4.27 20.03
C PRO A 21 1.98 4.50 20.49
N ASP A 22 2.41 3.80 21.54
CA ASP A 22 3.77 3.97 22.05
C ASP A 22 4.81 3.25 21.19
N LYS A 23 4.37 2.46 20.22
CA LYS A 23 5.27 1.76 19.31
C LYS A 23 5.13 2.25 17.88
N ALA A 24 4.23 3.18 17.64
CA ALA A 24 3.90 3.57 16.28
C ALA A 24 5.11 4.12 15.52
N ASP A 25 5.97 4.87 16.19
CA ASP A 25 7.15 5.42 15.52
C ASP A 25 8.10 4.33 15.06
N ASN A 26 8.33 3.33 15.91
CA ASN A 26 9.21 2.24 15.54
C ASN A 26 8.60 1.38 14.44
N VAL A 27 7.30 1.12 14.54
CA VAL A 27 6.61 0.34 13.53
C VAL A 27 6.66 1.07 12.19
N ALA A 28 6.38 2.38 12.21
CA ALA A 28 6.42 3.15 10.98
C ALA A 28 7.80 3.10 10.32
N ALA A 29 8.85 3.19 11.14
CA ALA A 29 10.21 3.14 10.60
C ALA A 29 10.48 1.79 9.92
N GLU A 30 10.02 0.70 10.53
CA GLU A 30 10.21 -0.60 9.93
C GLU A 30 9.39 -0.78 8.66
N LEU A 31 8.14 -0.32 8.69
CA LEU A 31 7.27 -0.50 7.53
C LEU A 31 7.77 0.31 6.33
N LYS A 32 8.42 1.44 6.58
CA LYS A 32 8.95 2.25 5.49
C LYS A 32 10.09 1.57 4.76
N GLU A 33 10.69 0.55 5.34
CA GLU A 33 11.78 -0.16 4.68
C GLU A 33 11.30 -1.14 3.61
N PHE A 34 10.02 -1.44 3.58
CA PHE A 34 9.51 -2.37 2.57
C PHE A 34 9.52 -1.71 1.20
N PRO A 35 9.93 -2.44 0.16
CA PRO A 35 9.98 -1.86 -1.19
C PRO A 35 8.59 -1.42 -1.64
N GLY A 36 8.51 -0.20 -2.14
CA GLY A 36 7.28 0.35 -2.65
C GLY A 36 6.37 0.95 -1.59
N ALA A 37 6.73 0.85 -0.32
CA ALA A 37 5.89 1.36 0.76
C ALA A 37 6.21 2.81 1.06
N GLU A 38 5.16 3.60 1.24
CA GLU A 38 5.32 5.02 1.56
C GLU A 38 4.30 5.40 2.62
N LEU A 39 4.78 6.05 3.68
CA LEU A 39 3.92 6.50 4.77
C LEU A 39 3.34 7.86 4.43
N HIS A 40 2.03 8.00 4.58
CA HIS A 40 1.35 9.26 4.28
C HIS A 40 0.77 9.92 5.52
N VAL A 41 0.27 9.14 6.46
CA VAL A 41 -0.38 9.68 7.65
C VAL A 41 0.02 8.84 8.84
N LYS A 42 0.37 9.51 9.93
CA LYS A 42 0.61 8.84 11.21
C LYS A 42 -0.30 9.51 12.23
N GLY A 43 -1.34 8.82 12.63
CA GLY A 43 -2.28 9.34 13.59
C GLY A 43 -1.83 9.12 15.02
N GLU A 44 -2.36 9.95 15.90
CA GLU A 44 -1.99 9.87 17.31
C GLU A 44 -2.45 8.60 17.98
N ASN A 45 -3.47 7.98 17.41
CA ASN A 45 -4.02 6.74 17.97
C ASN A 45 -3.28 5.50 17.52
N GLY A 46 -2.19 5.66 16.79
CA GLY A 46 -1.43 4.52 16.30
C GLY A 46 -1.77 4.09 14.89
N SER A 47 -2.64 4.84 14.21
CA SER A 47 -2.97 4.51 12.83
C SER A 47 -1.86 4.99 11.89
N LEU A 48 -1.54 4.16 10.91
CA LEU A 48 -0.49 4.45 9.94
C LEU A 48 -1.06 4.17 8.56
N VAL A 49 -1.13 5.18 7.72
CA VAL A 49 -1.67 5.02 6.38
C VAL A 49 -0.51 4.99 5.40
N PHE A 50 -0.42 3.88 4.69
CA PHE A 50 0.64 3.65 3.71
C PHE A 50 0.04 3.43 2.33
N THR A 51 0.81 3.76 1.31
CA THR A 51 0.58 3.19 0.00
C THR A 51 1.72 2.23 -0.31
N VAL A 52 1.38 1.17 -1.05
CA VAL A 52 2.35 0.18 -1.50
C VAL A 52 2.22 0.07 -3.01
N GLU A 53 3.30 0.36 -3.71
CA GLU A 53 3.30 0.33 -5.17
C GLU A 53 4.02 -0.91 -5.67
N GLY A 54 3.59 -1.38 -6.84
CA GLY A 54 4.35 -2.37 -7.55
C GLY A 54 5.64 -1.78 -8.07
N LEU A 55 6.67 -2.59 -8.16
CA LEU A 55 7.96 -2.12 -8.63
C LEU A 55 8.02 -2.22 -10.14
N GLU A 56 8.63 -1.22 -10.74
CA GLU A 56 8.79 -1.18 -12.18
C GLU A 56 9.54 -2.39 -12.67
N GLY A 57 9.06 -2.98 -13.76
CA GLY A 57 9.71 -4.15 -14.34
C GLY A 57 9.24 -5.46 -13.78
N GLU A 58 8.41 -5.45 -12.76
CA GLU A 58 7.92 -6.70 -12.19
C GLU A 58 6.74 -7.22 -12.98
N SER A 59 6.70 -8.52 -13.18
CA SER A 59 5.68 -9.11 -14.04
C SER A 59 4.34 -9.32 -13.34
N ASN A 60 4.33 -9.35 -12.02
CA ASN A 60 3.09 -9.60 -11.30
C ASN A 60 3.00 -8.65 -10.14
N GLN A 61 2.72 -7.39 -10.45
CA GLN A 61 2.76 -6.34 -9.45
C GLN A 61 1.66 -6.50 -8.40
N ALA A 62 0.48 -6.97 -8.82
CA ALA A 62 -0.62 -7.13 -7.88
C ALA A 62 -0.28 -8.16 -6.81
N LYS A 63 0.29 -9.28 -7.22
CA LYS A 63 0.67 -10.30 -6.26
C LYS A 63 1.78 -9.82 -5.34
N ARG A 64 2.72 -9.09 -5.92
CA ARG A 64 3.81 -8.55 -5.13
C ARG A 64 3.31 -7.59 -4.06
N ILE A 65 2.36 -6.74 -4.42
CA ILE A 65 1.78 -5.80 -3.47
C ILE A 65 1.11 -6.54 -2.33
N ILE A 66 0.32 -7.56 -2.65
CA ILE A 66 -0.37 -8.34 -1.63
C ILE A 66 0.63 -9.04 -0.71
N ASN A 67 1.68 -9.61 -1.29
CA ASN A 67 2.71 -10.26 -0.48
C ASN A 67 3.42 -9.25 0.42
N THR A 68 3.71 -8.07 -0.10
CA THR A 68 4.36 -7.03 0.69
C THR A 68 3.47 -6.62 1.86
N ILE A 69 2.18 -6.40 1.59
CA ILE A 69 1.25 -6.01 2.65
C ILE A 69 1.15 -7.11 3.71
N THR A 70 1.14 -8.37 3.28
CA THR A 70 1.11 -9.48 4.22
C THR A 70 2.34 -9.45 5.12
N ASP A 71 3.51 -9.24 4.53
CA ASP A 71 4.74 -9.18 5.31
C ASP A 71 4.74 -7.98 6.26
N MET A 72 4.26 -6.84 5.79
CA MET A 72 4.16 -5.66 6.65
C MET A 72 3.22 -5.92 7.83
N SER A 73 2.14 -6.64 7.57
CA SER A 73 1.17 -6.95 8.63
C SER A 73 1.75 -7.84 9.72
N ASN A 74 2.83 -8.54 9.41
CA ASN A 74 3.47 -9.43 10.36
C ASN A 74 4.60 -8.79 11.14
N VAL A 75 4.85 -7.51 10.91
CA VAL A 75 5.88 -6.80 11.67
C VAL A 75 5.45 -6.67 13.12
N ALA A 76 6.39 -6.90 14.03
CA ALA A 76 6.08 -6.82 15.46
C ALA A 76 5.59 -5.41 15.80
N GLY A 77 4.49 -5.35 16.52
CA GLY A 77 3.87 -4.08 16.90
C GLY A 77 2.67 -3.71 16.04
N VAL A 78 2.48 -4.39 14.91
CA VAL A 78 1.29 -4.17 14.09
C VAL A 78 0.16 -5.00 14.67
N ILE A 79 -0.93 -4.32 15.02
CA ILE A 79 -2.11 -4.97 15.60
C ILE A 79 -3.02 -5.51 14.52
N SER A 80 -3.26 -4.69 13.49
CA SER A 80 -4.17 -5.07 12.42
C SER A 80 -3.84 -4.26 11.17
N SER A 81 -4.37 -4.72 10.06
CA SER A 81 -4.24 -4.00 8.80
C SER A 81 -5.57 -4.01 8.08
N SER A 82 -5.86 -2.94 7.37
CA SER A 82 -7.09 -2.80 6.60
C SER A 82 -6.75 -2.24 5.23
N LEU A 83 -7.16 -2.95 4.21
CA LEU A 83 -6.98 -2.47 2.85
C LEU A 83 -7.98 -1.37 2.58
N ILE A 84 -7.49 -0.19 2.21
CA ILE A 84 -8.34 0.95 1.91
C ILE A 84 -8.77 0.90 0.45
N PHE A 85 -7.81 0.66 -0.43
CA PHE A 85 -8.10 0.54 -1.85
C PHE A 85 -6.97 -0.23 -2.52
N HIS A 86 -7.27 -0.77 -3.67
CA HIS A 86 -6.28 -1.40 -4.52
C HIS A 86 -6.58 -0.96 -5.94
N HIS A 87 -5.68 -0.21 -6.51
CA HIS A 87 -5.83 0.32 -7.85
C HIS A 87 -4.90 -0.43 -8.78
N ASN A 88 -5.49 -1.05 -9.79
CA ASN A 88 -4.72 -1.77 -10.80
C ASN A 88 -5.01 -1.10 -12.13
N ASP A 89 -4.05 -0.35 -12.60
CA ASP A 89 -4.23 0.46 -13.79
C ASP A 89 -3.83 -0.28 -15.04
N ALA A 90 -4.13 -1.56 -15.10
CA ALA A 90 -3.77 -2.37 -16.23
C ALA A 90 -4.82 -2.30 -17.32
N GLY A 91 -5.35 -1.13 -17.53
CA GLY A 91 -6.24 -0.92 -18.64
C GLY A 91 -7.71 -1.13 -18.37
N LEU A 92 -8.14 -1.24 -17.13
CA LEU A 92 -9.54 -1.37 -16.85
C LEU A 92 -10.04 -0.27 -16.04
N PRO A 93 -11.07 0.30 -16.45
CA PRO A 93 -11.69 1.33 -15.63
C PRO A 93 -12.51 0.74 -14.52
N GLN A 94 -12.61 0.30 -14.46
CA GLN A 94 -13.18 -0.09 -13.93
C GLN A 94 -13.93 0.18 -13.31
N HIS A 95 -13.94 0.00 -13.31
CA HIS A 95 -14.41 0.24 -12.91
C HIS A 95 -15.29 0.50 -12.63
N GLN A 96 -15.51 0.43 -12.60
CA GLN A 96 -16.16 0.62 -12.57
C GLN A 96 -16.94 0.67 -12.06
N GLU A 97 -16.89 0.35 -11.85
CA GLU A 97 -17.46 0.34 -11.56
C GLU A 97 -18.20 0.59 -11.10
N LYS A 98 -18.46 0.49 -10.91
CA LYS A 98 -19.03 0.64 -10.75
C LYS A 98 -19.84 0.90 -10.45
N LYS A 99 -20.16 0.83 -10.33
CA LYS A 99 -20.75 0.98 -10.33
C LYS A 99 -21.45 0.99 -10.11
N LEU A 100 -21.77 1.05 -9.79
CA LEU A 100 -22.14 0.98 -9.83
C LEU A 100 -22.60 0.95 -9.89
#